data_8ad635aece083322f63d8a62f9eda0b1
#
_entry.id   8ad635aece083322f63d8a62f9eda0b1
#
_cell.length_a   1.000
_cell.length_b   1.000
_cell.length_c   1.000
_cell.angle_alpha   90.00
_cell.angle_beta   90.00
_cell.angle_gamma   90.00
#
_symmetry.space_group_name_H-M   'P 1'
#
loop_
_entity.id
_entity.type
_entity.pdbx_description
1 polymer ?
#
loop_
_entity_poly.entity_id
_entity_poly.type
_entity_poly.pdbx_seq_one_letter_code
_entity_poly.pdbx_strand_id
1 'polypeptide(L)'
;CTRSPNAKPERGFIMYLEIEKVIGREILDSRGNPTVEAEVYLMDGTVARGTAPSGASTGEFEALELRDGDKERYLGKGVTKAVENINTKISEAIIGLDASDTYAVDKAMIDADGTADKSNFGANAILAVSIAAARAAATSLEVPLYRFLGGVSGNRLPVPMMNIVNGGCHALSSGLDVQEFMIMPVGAKSEKEAVRMAAETFHALKSVLKKKGYNTNVGDEGGFAPALASDEEAIETILEAVKKAGYEPGKDFKIAM
;
A
#
# COMPACT_ATOMS: atom_id res chain seq x y z
N CYS A 1 -48.86 2.59 34.06
CA CYS A 1 -48.71 2.12 32.68
C CYS A 1 -47.62 1.04 32.69
N THR A 2 -48.06 -0.23 32.65
CA THR A 2 -47.17 -1.41 32.57
C THR A 2 -46.81 -1.64 31.11
N ARG A 3 -45.53 -1.55 30.77
CA ARG A 3 -45.01 -1.94 29.46
C ARG A 3 -45.23 -3.44 29.23
N SER A 4 -45.81 -3.78 28.08
CA SER A 4 -46.01 -5.16 27.62
C SER A 4 -44.63 -5.84 27.46
N PRO A 5 -44.45 -7.11 27.93
CA PRO A 5 -43.19 -7.82 27.80
C PRO A 5 -42.84 -8.28 26.38
N ASN A 6 -43.64 -7.96 25.36
CA ASN A 6 -43.46 -8.34 23.97
C ASN A 6 -43.29 -7.14 23.03
N ALA A 7 -42.87 -5.98 23.50
CA ALA A 7 -42.45 -4.92 22.60
C ALA A 7 -41.16 -5.38 21.90
N LYS A 8 -41.27 -5.67 20.59
CA LYS A 8 -40.08 -5.78 19.73
C LYS A 8 -39.24 -4.53 19.97
N PRO A 9 -37.91 -4.67 20.10
CA PRO A 9 -37.07 -3.49 20.22
C PRO A 9 -37.43 -2.53 19.08
N GLU A 10 -37.67 -1.27 19.44
CA GLU A 10 -37.80 -0.21 18.44
C GLU A 10 -36.64 -0.39 17.49
N ARG A 11 -36.92 -0.43 16.18
CA ARG A 11 -35.88 -0.47 15.15
C ARG A 11 -35.00 0.76 15.41
N GLY A 12 -33.90 0.55 16.12
CA GLY A 12 -32.83 1.52 16.18
C GLY A 12 -32.50 1.85 14.72
N PHE A 13 -32.07 3.06 14.47
CA PHE A 13 -31.56 3.49 13.18
C PHE A 13 -30.75 2.34 12.59
N ILE A 14 -31.25 1.73 11.51
CA ILE A 14 -30.50 0.73 10.75
C ILE A 14 -29.40 1.55 10.10
N MET A 15 -28.19 1.46 10.65
CA MET A 15 -27.02 1.99 10.00
C MET A 15 -26.71 1.06 8.82
N TYR A 16 -27.00 1.55 7.63
CA TYR A 16 -26.81 0.77 6.40
C TYR A 16 -25.34 0.40 6.16
N LEU A 17 -24.41 1.06 6.85
CA LEU A 17 -22.95 0.85 6.76
C LEU A 17 -22.42 -0.12 7.80
N GLU A 18 -23.32 -0.78 8.57
CA GLU A 18 -22.96 -1.78 9.55
C GLU A 18 -22.29 -2.99 8.88
N ILE A 19 -21.16 -3.42 9.45
CA ILE A 19 -20.42 -4.59 8.99
C ILE A 19 -21.20 -5.84 9.38
N GLU A 20 -21.67 -6.59 8.39
CA GLU A 20 -22.40 -7.86 8.58
C GLU A 20 -21.44 -9.05 8.62
N LYS A 21 -20.41 -9.04 7.78
CA LYS A 21 -19.53 -10.19 7.60
C LYS A 21 -18.16 -9.78 7.09
N VAL A 22 -17.15 -10.53 7.50
CA VAL A 22 -15.77 -10.40 6.98
C VAL A 22 -15.27 -11.77 6.52
N ILE A 23 -14.61 -11.82 5.38
CA ILE A 23 -13.99 -13.02 4.84
C ILE A 23 -12.54 -12.72 4.46
N GLY A 24 -11.60 -13.46 5.05
CA GLY A 24 -10.19 -13.44 4.66
C GLY A 24 -9.86 -14.59 3.71
N ARG A 25 -8.91 -14.36 2.82
CA ARG A 25 -8.33 -15.39 1.96
C ARG A 25 -6.85 -15.14 1.69
N GLU A 26 -6.13 -16.20 1.39
CA GLU A 26 -4.77 -16.13 0.88
C GLU A 26 -4.81 -15.97 -0.65
N ILE A 27 -4.07 -15.00 -1.17
CA ILE A 27 -3.86 -14.77 -2.59
C ILE A 27 -2.36 -14.67 -2.88
N LEU A 28 -1.97 -14.57 -4.13
CA LEU A 28 -0.57 -14.36 -4.51
C LEU A 28 -0.32 -12.93 -4.96
N ASP A 29 0.81 -12.38 -4.57
CA ASP A 29 1.31 -11.10 -5.03
C ASP A 29 1.96 -11.21 -6.43
N SER A 30 2.45 -10.08 -6.97
CA SER A 30 3.09 -10.03 -8.30
C SER A 30 4.41 -10.83 -8.38
N ARG A 31 5.00 -11.20 -7.23
CA ARG A 31 6.22 -12.02 -7.13
C ARG A 31 5.91 -13.51 -6.89
N GLY A 32 4.62 -13.88 -6.80
CA GLY A 32 4.18 -15.23 -6.50
C GLY A 32 4.28 -15.61 -5.01
N ASN A 33 4.43 -14.64 -4.10
CA ASN A 33 4.40 -14.88 -2.67
C ASN A 33 2.96 -14.75 -2.14
N PRO A 34 2.57 -15.57 -1.15
CA PRO A 34 1.28 -15.41 -0.48
C PRO A 34 1.13 -14.04 0.16
N THR A 35 -0.06 -13.47 0.04
CA THR A 35 -0.49 -12.28 0.76
C THR A 35 -1.96 -12.39 1.16
N VAL A 36 -2.44 -11.44 1.96
CA VAL A 36 -3.79 -11.47 2.56
C VAL A 36 -4.72 -10.57 1.77
N GLU A 37 -5.90 -11.09 1.45
CA GLU A 37 -7.06 -10.32 1.00
C GLU A 37 -8.21 -10.50 1.99
N ALA A 38 -8.91 -9.40 2.29
CA ALA A 38 -10.16 -9.43 3.05
C ALA A 38 -11.31 -8.88 2.21
N GLU A 39 -12.50 -9.45 2.39
CA GLU A 39 -13.77 -8.89 1.94
C GLU A 39 -14.60 -8.46 3.14
N VAL A 40 -15.14 -7.26 3.09
CA VAL A 40 -16.11 -6.74 4.06
C VAL A 40 -17.47 -6.60 3.40
N TYR A 41 -18.48 -7.16 4.01
CA TYR A 41 -19.88 -7.13 3.62
C TYR A 41 -20.64 -6.20 4.55
N LEU A 42 -21.44 -5.29 3.99
CA LEU A 42 -22.29 -4.39 4.75
C LEU A 42 -23.75 -4.86 4.71
N MET A 43 -24.54 -4.41 5.68
CA MET A 43 -25.97 -4.74 5.80
C MET A 43 -26.82 -4.29 4.60
N ASP A 44 -26.36 -3.33 3.81
CA ASP A 44 -27.01 -2.89 2.57
C ASP A 44 -26.68 -3.78 1.35
N GLY A 45 -25.88 -4.82 1.54
CA GLY A 45 -25.41 -5.73 0.49
C GLY A 45 -24.14 -5.27 -0.24
N THR A 46 -23.57 -4.12 0.13
CA THR A 46 -22.30 -3.67 -0.42
C THR A 46 -21.17 -4.61 0.00
N VAL A 47 -20.28 -4.94 -0.93
CA VAL A 47 -19.08 -5.75 -0.68
C VAL A 47 -17.85 -5.06 -1.25
N ALA A 48 -16.78 -4.98 -0.47
CA ALA A 48 -15.52 -4.47 -0.98
C ALA A 48 -14.32 -5.28 -0.47
N ARG A 49 -13.20 -5.18 -1.21
CA ARG A 49 -11.96 -5.90 -0.94
C ARG A 49 -10.84 -4.99 -0.52
N GLY A 50 -10.02 -5.49 0.39
CA GLY A 50 -8.73 -4.91 0.76
C GLY A 50 -7.65 -5.98 0.69
N THR A 51 -6.50 -5.62 0.14
CA THR A 51 -5.33 -6.49 0.11
C THR A 51 -4.18 -5.82 0.84
N ALA A 52 -3.35 -6.60 1.53
CA ALA A 52 -2.17 -6.13 2.23
C ALA A 52 -0.91 -6.63 1.51
N PRO A 53 -0.42 -5.92 0.48
CA PRO A 53 0.80 -6.33 -0.21
C PRO A 53 2.00 -6.26 0.73
N SER A 54 2.93 -7.21 0.56
CA SER A 54 4.19 -7.23 1.28
C SER A 54 5.23 -6.36 0.59
N GLY A 55 6.01 -5.60 1.37
CA GLY A 55 7.17 -4.88 0.89
C GLY A 55 8.32 -5.82 0.49
N ALA A 56 9.29 -5.30 -0.25
CA ALA A 56 10.52 -6.01 -0.59
C ALA A 56 11.54 -5.97 0.56
N SER A 57 11.50 -4.93 1.39
CA SER A 57 12.29 -4.76 2.60
C SER A 57 11.40 -4.47 3.79
N THR A 58 11.91 -4.69 5.00
CA THR A 58 11.22 -4.40 6.26
C THR A 58 12.10 -3.55 7.15
N GLY A 59 11.51 -2.56 7.84
CA GLY A 59 12.17 -1.75 8.85
C GLY A 59 12.10 -2.40 10.24
N GLU A 60 13.04 -2.06 11.12
CA GLU A 60 13.12 -2.57 12.49
C GLU A 60 11.86 -2.25 13.31
N PHE A 61 11.21 -1.12 13.03
CA PHE A 61 10.05 -0.62 13.78
C PHE A 61 8.71 -0.86 13.08
N GLU A 62 8.70 -1.61 11.99
CA GLU A 62 7.44 -1.99 11.33
C GLU A 62 6.63 -2.95 12.18
N ALA A 63 5.31 -2.83 12.08
CA ALA A 63 4.40 -3.82 12.66
C ALA A 63 4.57 -5.19 11.98
N LEU A 64 4.37 -6.26 12.73
CA LEU A 64 4.66 -7.62 12.28
C LEU A 64 3.75 -8.08 11.15
N GLU A 65 4.33 -8.44 10.02
CA GLU A 65 3.65 -9.21 8.99
C GLU A 65 3.61 -10.70 9.42
N LEU A 66 2.42 -11.20 9.75
CA LEU A 66 2.28 -12.57 10.25
C LEU A 66 2.40 -13.59 9.11
N ARG A 67 3.45 -14.41 9.18
CA ARG A 67 3.74 -15.53 8.29
C ARG A 67 3.63 -16.85 9.03
N ASP A 68 3.25 -17.92 8.30
CA ASP A 68 3.04 -19.25 8.89
C ASP A 68 4.33 -19.89 9.41
N GLY A 69 5.45 -19.64 8.74
CA GLY A 69 6.76 -20.20 9.07
C GLY A 69 6.93 -21.67 8.64
N ASP A 70 5.92 -22.29 8.05
CA ASP A 70 5.94 -23.65 7.56
C ASP A 70 6.78 -23.76 6.28
N LYS A 71 7.95 -24.37 6.37
CA LYS A 71 8.89 -24.51 5.26
C LYS A 71 8.38 -25.37 4.12
N GLU A 72 7.46 -26.30 4.40
CA GLU A 72 6.86 -27.19 3.39
C GLU A 72 5.82 -26.45 2.52
N ARG A 73 5.38 -25.27 2.95
CA ARG A 73 4.40 -24.48 2.23
C ARG A 73 4.93 -23.07 1.95
N TYR A 74 5.04 -22.72 0.65
CA TYR A 74 5.58 -21.43 0.19
C TYR A 74 6.89 -21.01 0.88
N LEU A 75 7.76 -21.96 1.22
CA LEU A 75 9.05 -21.74 1.88
C LEU A 75 8.94 -20.97 3.21
N GLY A 76 7.81 -21.14 3.92
CA GLY A 76 7.53 -20.45 5.17
C GLY A 76 6.74 -19.14 5.03
N LYS A 77 6.47 -18.69 3.80
CA LYS A 77 5.81 -17.41 3.52
C LYS A 77 4.27 -17.47 3.50
N GLY A 78 3.66 -18.63 3.79
CA GLY A 78 2.20 -18.77 3.90
C GLY A 78 1.59 -17.76 4.87
N VAL A 79 0.30 -17.43 4.69
CA VAL A 79 -0.44 -16.46 5.52
C VAL A 79 -1.75 -17.04 6.07
N THR A 80 -1.83 -18.36 6.21
CA THR A 80 -3.06 -19.03 6.65
C THR A 80 -3.47 -18.63 8.07
N LYS A 81 -2.50 -18.40 8.98
CA LYS A 81 -2.77 -17.92 10.35
C LYS A 81 -3.38 -16.51 10.33
N ALA A 82 -2.87 -15.62 9.49
CA ALA A 82 -3.43 -14.28 9.33
C ALA A 82 -4.85 -14.34 8.75
N VAL A 83 -5.09 -15.20 7.77
CA VAL A 83 -6.42 -15.45 7.19
C VAL A 83 -7.38 -16.02 8.23
N GLU A 84 -6.96 -16.98 9.07
CA GLU A 84 -7.75 -17.51 10.16
C GLU A 84 -8.12 -16.42 11.17
N ASN A 85 -7.19 -15.53 11.53
CA ASN A 85 -7.46 -14.41 12.42
C ASN A 85 -8.52 -13.47 11.83
N ILE A 86 -8.51 -13.22 10.51
CA ILE A 86 -9.56 -12.42 9.84
C ILE A 86 -10.92 -13.11 9.97
N ASN A 87 -10.97 -14.40 9.67
CA ASN A 87 -12.23 -15.17 9.64
C ASN A 87 -12.82 -15.45 11.03
N THR A 88 -12.06 -15.23 12.11
CA THR A 88 -12.47 -15.48 13.49
C THR A 88 -12.38 -14.20 14.33
N LYS A 89 -11.25 -13.94 14.95
CA LYS A 89 -11.05 -12.92 15.99
C LYS A 89 -11.29 -11.49 15.47
N ILE A 90 -10.80 -11.14 14.28
CA ILE A 90 -11.01 -9.82 13.68
C ILE A 90 -12.48 -9.65 13.31
N SER A 91 -13.07 -10.67 12.69
CA SER A 91 -14.51 -10.69 12.38
C SER A 91 -15.35 -10.46 13.62
N GLU A 92 -15.09 -11.19 14.72
CA GLU A 92 -15.80 -11.02 15.99
C GLU A 92 -15.66 -9.62 16.57
N ALA A 93 -14.49 -8.98 16.40
CA ALA A 93 -14.23 -7.66 16.96
C ALA A 93 -14.95 -6.52 16.23
N ILE A 94 -15.27 -6.68 14.93
CA ILE A 94 -15.76 -5.57 14.12
C ILE A 94 -17.17 -5.76 13.53
N ILE A 95 -17.74 -6.97 13.57
CA ILE A 95 -19.14 -7.17 13.16
C ILE A 95 -20.05 -6.27 14.01
N GLY A 96 -21.00 -5.59 13.36
CA GLY A 96 -21.91 -4.64 14.01
C GLY A 96 -21.37 -3.21 14.10
N LEU A 97 -20.10 -2.97 13.79
CA LEU A 97 -19.55 -1.60 13.71
C LEU A 97 -19.93 -0.92 12.40
N ASP A 98 -19.99 0.40 12.44
CA ASP A 98 -20.17 1.23 11.25
C ASP A 98 -18.86 1.33 10.45
N ALA A 99 -18.85 0.82 9.23
CA ALA A 99 -17.68 0.86 8.36
C ALA A 99 -17.23 2.29 7.99
N SER A 100 -18.10 3.30 8.14
CA SER A 100 -17.72 4.70 7.90
C SER A 100 -16.90 5.30 9.03
N ASP A 101 -16.97 4.75 10.25
CA ASP A 101 -16.08 5.11 11.35
C ASP A 101 -14.80 4.27 11.30
N THR A 102 -13.91 4.65 10.39
CA THR A 102 -12.62 3.95 10.19
C THR A 102 -11.78 3.90 11.45
N TYR A 103 -11.87 4.93 12.31
CA TYR A 103 -11.17 4.96 13.60
C TYR A 103 -11.69 3.91 14.57
N ALA A 104 -13.01 3.77 14.67
CA ALA A 104 -13.62 2.75 15.53
C ALA A 104 -13.29 1.33 15.05
N VAL A 105 -13.36 1.09 13.74
CA VAL A 105 -13.01 -0.22 13.14
C VAL A 105 -11.55 -0.57 13.39
N ASP A 106 -10.62 0.35 13.09
CA ASP A 106 -9.19 0.12 13.28
C ASP A 106 -8.85 -0.07 14.76
N LYS A 107 -9.44 0.76 15.63
CA LYS A 107 -9.22 0.66 17.08
C LYS A 107 -9.72 -0.65 17.63
N ALA A 108 -10.87 -1.15 17.22
CA ALA A 108 -11.41 -2.43 17.67
C ALA A 108 -10.46 -3.60 17.33
N MET A 109 -9.89 -3.60 16.12
CA MET A 109 -8.91 -4.61 15.72
C MET A 109 -7.60 -4.50 16.50
N ILE A 110 -7.09 -3.29 16.73
CA ILE A 110 -5.85 -3.05 17.46
C ILE A 110 -6.02 -3.41 18.95
N ASP A 111 -7.13 -3.04 19.58
CA ASP A 111 -7.43 -3.36 20.97
C ASP A 111 -7.60 -4.89 21.16
N ALA A 112 -8.22 -5.57 20.20
CA ALA A 112 -8.38 -7.02 20.22
C ALA A 112 -7.07 -7.77 19.97
N ASP A 113 -6.15 -7.23 19.16
CA ASP A 113 -4.79 -7.76 19.02
C ASP A 113 -4.00 -7.62 20.31
N GLY A 114 -4.05 -6.46 20.97
CA GLY A 114 -3.48 -6.20 22.29
C GLY A 114 -1.96 -6.09 22.34
N THR A 115 -1.26 -6.17 21.19
CA THR A 115 0.21 -6.03 21.11
C THR A 115 0.61 -4.72 20.43
N ALA A 116 1.79 -4.21 20.76
CA ALA A 116 2.29 -2.97 20.17
C ALA A 116 2.59 -3.13 18.67
N ASP A 117 3.10 -4.29 18.27
CA ASP A 117 3.56 -4.63 16.92
C ASP A 117 2.54 -5.42 16.09
N LYS A 118 1.32 -5.64 16.63
CA LYS A 118 0.23 -6.41 16.01
C LYS A 118 0.60 -7.88 15.75
N SER A 119 1.43 -8.45 16.62
CA SER A 119 1.97 -9.81 16.46
C SER A 119 0.95 -10.93 16.70
N ASN A 120 -0.18 -10.66 17.37
CA ASN A 120 -1.22 -11.68 17.60
C ASN A 120 -2.08 -11.93 16.36
N PHE A 121 -2.48 -10.89 15.64
CA PHE A 121 -3.33 -11.01 14.45
C PHE A 121 -2.54 -10.90 13.14
N GLY A 122 -1.46 -10.15 13.18
CA GLY A 122 -0.68 -9.76 12.02
C GLY A 122 -1.12 -8.40 11.45
N ALA A 123 -0.15 -7.51 11.22
CA ALA A 123 -0.42 -6.22 10.60
C ALA A 123 -1.02 -6.37 9.20
N ASN A 124 -0.64 -7.40 8.46
CA ASN A 124 -1.21 -7.75 7.15
C ASN A 124 -2.71 -8.09 7.26
N ALA A 125 -3.14 -8.85 8.27
CA ALA A 125 -4.55 -9.15 8.48
C ALA A 125 -5.36 -7.89 8.82
N ILE A 126 -4.88 -7.09 9.78
CA ILE A 126 -5.52 -5.85 10.21
C ILE A 126 -5.63 -4.86 9.05
N LEU A 127 -4.54 -4.66 8.30
CA LEU A 127 -4.51 -3.71 7.18
C LEU A 127 -5.46 -4.12 6.04
N ALA A 128 -5.50 -5.41 5.69
CA ALA A 128 -6.40 -5.90 4.65
C ALA A 128 -7.87 -5.60 5.00
N VAL A 129 -8.27 -5.81 6.24
CA VAL A 129 -9.63 -5.53 6.72
C VAL A 129 -9.92 -4.04 6.80
N SER A 130 -8.98 -3.22 7.32
CA SER A 130 -9.10 -1.75 7.37
C SER A 130 -9.34 -1.16 5.97
N ILE A 131 -8.56 -1.58 4.97
CA ILE A 131 -8.73 -1.16 3.58
C ILE A 131 -10.09 -1.61 3.02
N ALA A 132 -10.50 -2.85 3.30
CA ALA A 132 -11.78 -3.38 2.83
C ALA A 132 -12.97 -2.62 3.43
N ALA A 133 -12.95 -2.31 4.73
CA ALA A 133 -13.98 -1.55 5.43
C ALA A 133 -14.11 -0.12 4.86
N ALA A 134 -12.99 0.59 4.70
CA ALA A 134 -12.98 1.93 4.13
C ALA A 134 -13.52 1.94 2.69
N ARG A 135 -13.17 0.94 1.88
CA ARG A 135 -13.70 0.79 0.51
C ARG A 135 -15.19 0.45 0.49
N ALA A 136 -15.64 -0.42 1.39
CA ALA A 136 -17.05 -0.76 1.51
C ALA A 136 -17.87 0.48 1.86
N ALA A 137 -17.44 1.26 2.86
CA ALA A 137 -18.09 2.51 3.24
C ALA A 137 -18.12 3.51 2.08
N ALA A 138 -17.00 3.73 1.40
CA ALA A 138 -16.95 4.64 0.25
C ALA A 138 -17.88 4.19 -0.89
N THR A 139 -17.96 2.89 -1.16
CA THR A 139 -18.82 2.30 -2.19
C THR A 139 -20.30 2.46 -1.83
N SER A 140 -20.67 2.14 -0.59
CA SER A 140 -22.05 2.29 -0.10
C SER A 140 -22.51 3.75 -0.13
N LEU A 141 -21.63 4.70 0.20
CA LEU A 141 -21.89 6.13 0.13
C LEU A 141 -21.86 6.69 -1.31
N GLU A 142 -21.54 5.87 -2.30
CA GLU A 142 -21.37 6.27 -3.71
C GLU A 142 -20.36 7.41 -3.90
N VAL A 143 -19.29 7.43 -3.09
CA VAL A 143 -18.20 8.41 -3.20
C VAL A 143 -16.88 7.72 -3.55
N PRO A 144 -16.01 8.36 -4.33
CA PRO A 144 -14.67 7.83 -4.58
C PRO A 144 -13.88 7.69 -3.26
N LEU A 145 -13.07 6.63 -3.13
CA LEU A 145 -12.28 6.36 -1.92
C LEU A 145 -11.42 7.55 -1.49
N TYR A 146 -10.77 8.24 -2.44
CA TYR A 146 -9.97 9.43 -2.11
C TYR A 146 -10.81 10.55 -1.47
N ARG A 147 -12.08 10.67 -1.83
CA ARG A 147 -13.01 11.65 -1.26
C ARG A 147 -13.45 11.21 0.12
N PHE A 148 -13.71 9.93 0.31
CA PHE A 148 -14.07 9.36 1.60
C PHE A 148 -12.94 9.57 2.63
N LEU A 149 -11.71 9.22 2.28
CA LEU A 149 -10.55 9.35 3.17
C LEU A 149 -10.07 10.80 3.33
N GLY A 150 -10.06 11.58 2.24
CA GLY A 150 -9.53 12.95 2.23
C GLY A 150 -10.54 14.03 2.58
N GLY A 151 -11.83 13.67 2.72
CA GLY A 151 -12.91 14.62 2.98
C GLY A 151 -13.05 15.67 1.88
N VAL A 152 -13.64 16.82 2.23
CA VAL A 152 -13.90 17.91 1.27
C VAL A 152 -12.64 18.53 0.67
N SER A 153 -11.51 18.44 1.37
CA SER A 153 -10.21 18.98 0.93
C SER A 153 -9.39 17.97 0.12
N GLY A 154 -9.80 16.71 0.07
CA GLY A 154 -9.11 15.63 -0.66
C GLY A 154 -9.32 15.71 -2.16
N ASN A 155 -8.75 16.71 -2.83
CA ASN A 155 -8.94 16.96 -4.28
C ASN A 155 -7.64 17.34 -5.02
N ARG A 156 -6.50 17.18 -4.37
CA ARG A 156 -5.19 17.49 -4.96
C ARG A 156 -4.34 16.24 -5.05
N LEU A 157 -3.90 15.91 -6.26
CA LEU A 157 -2.91 14.85 -6.47
C LEU A 157 -1.53 15.31 -5.94
N PRO A 158 -0.76 14.45 -5.30
CA PRO A 158 0.63 14.71 -4.96
C PRO A 158 1.49 14.76 -6.23
N VAL A 159 2.65 15.42 -6.15
CA VAL A 159 3.67 15.25 -7.18
C VAL A 159 4.22 13.82 -7.04
N PRO A 160 4.19 13.01 -8.11
CA PRO A 160 4.66 11.63 -8.02
C PRO A 160 6.17 11.57 -7.76
N MET A 161 6.58 10.69 -6.86
CA MET A 161 7.97 10.27 -6.64
C MET A 161 8.18 8.95 -7.37
N MET A 162 9.03 8.95 -8.38
CA MET A 162 9.23 7.78 -9.25
C MET A 162 10.66 7.28 -9.10
N ASN A 163 10.83 6.09 -8.51
CA ASN A 163 12.14 5.46 -8.38
C ASN A 163 12.68 5.06 -9.75
N ILE A 164 13.88 5.53 -10.09
CA ILE A 164 14.55 5.26 -11.37
C ILE A 164 15.94 4.65 -11.25
N VAL A 165 16.57 4.74 -10.07
CA VAL A 165 17.82 4.05 -9.72
C VAL A 165 17.70 3.44 -8.33
N ASN A 166 17.97 2.16 -8.23
CA ASN A 166 18.04 1.43 -6.96
C ASN A 166 19.48 1.34 -6.46
N GLY A 167 19.64 1.44 -5.14
CA GLY A 167 20.88 1.21 -4.44
C GLY A 167 20.66 0.40 -3.15
N GLY A 168 21.58 0.45 -2.22
CA GLY A 168 21.48 -0.23 -0.94
C GLY A 168 21.16 -1.72 -1.07
N CYS A 169 20.25 -2.24 -0.26
CA CYS A 169 19.86 -3.65 -0.25
C CYS A 169 19.08 -4.10 -1.49
N HIS A 170 18.51 -3.17 -2.28
CA HIS A 170 17.78 -3.48 -3.52
C HIS A 170 18.67 -3.62 -4.76
N ALA A 171 19.95 -3.30 -4.62
CA ALA A 171 20.95 -3.43 -5.68
C ALA A 171 22.31 -3.83 -5.11
N LEU A 172 22.37 -5.04 -4.55
CA LEU A 172 23.58 -5.56 -3.87
C LEU A 172 24.88 -5.52 -4.70
N SER A 173 24.77 -5.35 -6.02
CA SER A 173 25.90 -5.17 -6.93
C SER A 173 26.27 -3.69 -7.14
N SER A 174 25.49 -2.75 -6.62
CA SER A 174 25.78 -1.31 -6.68
C SER A 174 26.64 -0.90 -5.48
N GLY A 175 27.54 0.03 -5.67
CA GLY A 175 28.30 0.65 -4.57
C GLY A 175 27.53 1.79 -3.88
N LEU A 176 26.19 1.81 -3.97
CA LEU A 176 25.35 2.89 -3.49
C LEU A 176 24.84 2.58 -2.09
N ASP A 177 24.93 3.56 -1.18
CA ASP A 177 24.40 3.47 0.18
C ASP A 177 22.92 3.85 0.26
N VAL A 178 22.50 4.82 -0.55
CA VAL A 178 21.10 5.27 -0.64
C VAL A 178 20.26 4.21 -1.35
N GLN A 179 19.12 3.84 -0.76
CA GLN A 179 18.26 2.76 -1.24
C GLN A 179 17.54 3.08 -2.54
N GLU A 180 17.04 4.31 -2.68
CA GLU A 180 16.24 4.76 -3.82
C GLU A 180 16.64 6.16 -4.26
N PHE A 181 16.72 6.34 -5.58
CA PHE A 181 16.87 7.66 -6.19
C PHE A 181 15.65 7.90 -7.06
N MET A 182 14.82 8.84 -6.63
CA MET A 182 13.54 9.14 -7.25
C MET A 182 13.59 10.49 -8.00
N ILE A 183 12.85 10.58 -9.09
CA ILE A 183 12.59 11.85 -9.78
C ILE A 183 11.18 12.35 -9.48
N MET A 184 11.06 13.65 -9.30
CA MET A 184 9.80 14.34 -9.05
C MET A 184 9.57 15.37 -10.16
N PRO A 185 8.61 15.18 -11.07
CA PRO A 185 8.33 16.08 -12.17
C PRO A 185 7.52 17.32 -11.72
N VAL A 186 8.16 18.19 -10.93
CA VAL A 186 7.52 19.35 -10.29
C VAL A 186 7.08 20.44 -11.27
N GLY A 187 7.64 20.46 -12.49
CA GLY A 187 7.27 21.39 -13.55
C GLY A 187 6.05 20.98 -14.35
N ALA A 188 5.53 19.76 -14.15
CA ALA A 188 4.37 19.25 -14.86
C ALA A 188 3.08 20.01 -14.49
N LYS A 189 2.23 20.28 -15.47
CA LYS A 189 0.94 20.97 -15.29
C LYS A 189 -0.23 20.03 -15.00
N SER A 190 0.00 18.71 -15.14
CA SER A 190 -0.99 17.67 -14.90
C SER A 190 -0.31 16.35 -14.57
N GLU A 191 -1.03 15.44 -13.91
CA GLU A 191 -0.55 14.08 -13.62
C GLU A 191 -0.17 13.32 -14.91
N LYS A 192 -0.98 13.45 -15.97
CA LYS A 192 -0.67 12.86 -17.26
C LYS A 192 0.66 13.36 -17.82
N GLU A 193 0.95 14.65 -17.69
CA GLU A 193 2.22 15.23 -18.10
C GLU A 193 3.37 14.76 -17.20
N ALA A 194 3.16 14.70 -15.90
CA ALA A 194 4.14 14.20 -14.94
C ALA A 194 4.59 12.78 -15.26
N VAL A 195 3.64 11.87 -15.52
CA VAL A 195 3.94 10.48 -15.91
C VAL A 195 4.69 10.42 -17.24
N ARG A 196 4.30 11.23 -18.24
CA ARG A 196 5.01 11.31 -19.54
C ARG A 196 6.46 11.77 -19.37
N MET A 197 6.67 12.90 -18.68
CA MET A 197 8.01 13.46 -18.43
C MET A 197 8.91 12.45 -17.72
N ALA A 198 8.39 11.75 -16.71
CA ALA A 198 9.15 10.74 -15.98
C ALA A 198 9.48 9.53 -16.85
N ALA A 199 8.55 9.03 -17.66
CA ALA A 199 8.80 7.93 -18.59
C ALA A 199 9.87 8.28 -19.65
N GLU A 200 9.81 9.47 -20.21
CA GLU A 200 10.82 9.97 -21.16
C GLU A 200 12.20 10.07 -20.51
N THR A 201 12.26 10.56 -19.25
CA THR A 201 13.50 10.64 -18.48
C THR A 201 14.04 9.24 -18.15
N PHE A 202 13.18 8.29 -17.77
CA PHE A 202 13.57 6.90 -17.52
C PHE A 202 14.19 6.24 -18.77
N HIS A 203 13.61 6.46 -19.94
CA HIS A 203 14.17 5.96 -21.20
C HIS A 203 15.48 6.66 -21.57
N ALA A 204 15.60 7.96 -21.31
CA ALA A 204 16.85 8.69 -21.48
C ALA A 204 17.95 8.14 -20.55
N LEU A 205 17.61 7.85 -19.28
CA LEU A 205 18.52 7.23 -18.30
C LEU A 205 19.02 5.87 -18.78
N LYS A 206 18.14 5.01 -19.30
CA LYS A 206 18.56 3.73 -19.91
C LYS A 206 19.62 3.92 -20.98
N SER A 207 19.45 4.93 -21.82
CA SER A 207 20.39 5.25 -22.91
C SER A 207 21.72 5.81 -22.38
N VAL A 208 21.69 6.62 -21.29
CA VAL A 208 22.89 7.15 -20.64
C VAL A 208 23.69 6.01 -20.00
N LEU A 209 23.04 5.15 -19.22
CA LEU A 209 23.66 4.00 -18.58
C LEU A 209 24.31 3.06 -19.59
N LYS A 210 23.60 2.71 -20.69
CA LYS A 210 24.17 1.89 -21.77
C LYS A 210 25.41 2.52 -22.40
N LYS A 211 25.38 3.84 -22.65
CA LYS A 211 26.53 4.55 -23.22
C LYS A 211 27.75 4.53 -22.29
N LYS A 212 27.51 4.58 -20.99
CA LYS A 212 28.56 4.47 -19.96
C LYS A 212 29.00 3.02 -19.70
N GLY A 213 28.38 2.02 -20.33
CA GLY A 213 28.71 0.60 -20.17
C GLY A 213 28.07 -0.08 -18.95
N TYR A 214 27.11 0.59 -18.31
CA TYR A 214 26.41 0.05 -17.15
C TYR A 214 25.25 -0.87 -17.52
N ASN A 215 24.93 -1.78 -16.58
CA ASN A 215 23.77 -2.64 -16.64
C ASN A 215 22.47 -1.81 -16.57
N THR A 216 21.44 -2.25 -17.29
CA THR A 216 20.09 -1.66 -17.29
C THR A 216 19.02 -2.66 -16.88
N ASN A 217 19.36 -3.64 -16.06
CA ASN A 217 18.37 -4.49 -15.40
C ASN A 217 17.60 -3.68 -14.38
N VAL A 218 16.33 -4.04 -14.22
CA VAL A 218 15.40 -3.36 -13.30
C VAL A 218 15.33 -4.18 -12.01
N GLY A 219 15.38 -3.49 -10.88
CA GLY A 219 15.19 -4.09 -9.57
C GLY A 219 13.71 -4.33 -9.24
N ASP A 220 13.44 -4.96 -8.11
CA ASP A 220 12.08 -5.32 -7.66
C ASP A 220 11.16 -4.11 -7.47
N GLU A 221 11.73 -2.94 -7.19
CA GLU A 221 10.99 -1.69 -6.96
C GLU A 221 10.95 -0.76 -8.18
N GLY A 222 11.26 -1.29 -9.36
CA GLY A 222 11.17 -0.52 -10.61
C GLY A 222 12.51 0.02 -11.04
N GLY A 223 13.14 1.01 -10.86
CA GLY A 223 14.39 1.61 -11.30
C GLY A 223 15.51 0.67 -11.76
N PHE A 224 16.50 1.18 -12.44
CA PHE A 224 17.68 0.43 -12.82
C PHE A 224 18.58 0.14 -11.61
N ALA A 225 19.35 -0.94 -11.68
CA ALA A 225 20.32 -1.33 -10.65
C ALA A 225 21.75 -1.36 -11.25
N PRO A 226 22.31 -0.21 -11.67
CA PRO A 226 23.65 -0.14 -12.22
C PRO A 226 24.71 -0.24 -11.10
N ALA A 227 25.89 -0.79 -11.42
CA ALA A 227 27.05 -0.78 -10.53
C ALA A 227 27.77 0.58 -10.59
N LEU A 228 27.13 1.64 -10.08
CA LEU A 228 27.72 2.98 -9.96
C LEU A 228 28.70 3.03 -8.77
N ALA A 229 29.67 3.90 -8.83
CA ALA A 229 30.74 3.96 -7.84
C ALA A 229 30.36 4.76 -6.59
N SER A 230 29.38 5.66 -6.67
CA SER A 230 28.93 6.49 -5.55
C SER A 230 27.52 7.03 -5.77
N ASP A 231 26.89 7.46 -4.66
CA ASP A 231 25.58 8.15 -4.69
C ASP A 231 25.63 9.44 -5.50
N GLU A 232 26.77 10.16 -5.49
CA GLU A 232 27.00 11.35 -6.31
C GLU A 232 26.94 11.00 -7.81
N GLU A 233 27.60 9.91 -8.24
CA GLU A 233 27.54 9.46 -9.63
C GLU A 233 26.13 9.07 -10.04
N ALA A 234 25.33 8.51 -9.14
CA ALA A 234 23.93 8.22 -9.39
C ALA A 234 23.13 9.49 -9.66
N ILE A 235 23.28 10.51 -8.81
CA ILE A 235 22.63 11.82 -8.97
C ILE A 235 23.07 12.49 -10.27
N GLU A 236 24.36 12.55 -10.56
CA GLU A 236 24.89 13.14 -11.79
C GLU A 236 24.35 12.43 -13.05
N THR A 237 24.28 11.11 -13.00
CA THR A 237 23.74 10.31 -14.12
C THR A 237 22.25 10.56 -14.33
N ILE A 238 21.49 10.75 -13.26
CA ILE A 238 20.08 11.15 -13.34
C ILE A 238 19.93 12.57 -13.91
N LEU A 239 20.74 13.52 -13.46
CA LEU A 239 20.72 14.89 -13.99
C LEU A 239 21.09 14.94 -15.48
N GLU A 240 22.04 14.10 -15.92
CA GLU A 240 22.36 13.94 -17.34
C GLU A 240 21.15 13.40 -18.13
N ALA A 241 20.45 12.42 -17.57
CA ALA A 241 19.25 11.85 -18.20
C ALA A 241 18.10 12.86 -18.31
N VAL A 242 17.86 13.67 -17.27
CA VAL A 242 16.86 14.75 -17.28
C VAL A 242 17.15 15.74 -18.40
N LYS A 243 18.41 16.20 -18.51
CA LYS A 243 18.84 17.11 -19.59
C LYS A 243 18.71 16.48 -20.97
N LYS A 244 19.08 15.20 -21.09
CA LYS A 244 18.96 14.44 -22.35
C LYS A 244 17.53 14.25 -22.80
N ALA A 245 16.59 14.13 -21.85
CA ALA A 245 15.16 14.09 -22.12
C ALA A 245 14.56 15.45 -22.52
N GLY A 246 15.35 16.53 -22.47
CA GLY A 246 14.91 17.86 -22.83
C GLY A 246 14.34 18.69 -21.69
N TYR A 247 14.56 18.26 -20.44
CA TYR A 247 14.07 18.94 -19.24
C TYR A 247 15.19 19.64 -18.48
N GLU A 248 14.79 20.64 -17.66
CA GLU A 248 15.70 21.46 -16.85
C GLU A 248 15.72 20.94 -15.40
N PRO A 249 16.87 20.38 -14.90
CA PRO A 249 17.02 20.02 -13.50
C PRO A 249 16.81 21.21 -12.57
N GLY A 250 16.12 20.99 -11.46
CA GLY A 250 15.81 22.01 -10.46
C GLY A 250 14.53 22.81 -10.77
N LYS A 251 14.13 22.90 -12.05
CA LYS A 251 12.91 23.58 -12.47
C LYS A 251 11.81 22.58 -12.85
N ASP A 252 12.09 21.69 -13.79
CA ASP A 252 11.12 20.69 -14.24
C ASP A 252 11.12 19.45 -13.35
N PHE A 253 12.29 19.10 -12.83
CA PHE A 253 12.50 17.95 -11.94
C PHE A 253 13.24 18.30 -10.66
N LYS A 254 12.82 17.67 -9.56
CA LYS A 254 13.58 17.52 -8.33
C LYS A 254 13.98 16.07 -8.15
N ILE A 255 14.97 15.82 -7.29
CA ILE A 255 15.39 14.48 -6.86
C ILE A 255 14.92 14.28 -5.43
N ALA A 256 14.42 13.08 -5.12
CA ALA A 256 14.15 12.59 -3.77
C ALA A 256 14.96 11.31 -3.53
N MET A 257 15.33 11.12 -2.27
CA MET A 257 16.13 9.97 -1.79
C MET A 257 15.54 9.46 -0.48
#